data_b7ca645c6ca6c7d26d960ee6ec342273
#
_entry.id   b7ca645c6ca6c7d26d960ee6ec342273
#
_cell.length_a   1.000
_cell.length_b   1.000
_cell.length_c   1.000
_cell.angle_alpha   90.00
_cell.angle_beta   90.00
_cell.angle_gamma   90.00
#
_symmetry.space_group_name_H-M   'P 1'
#
loop_
_entity.id
_entity.type
_entity.pdbx_description
1 polymer ?
#
loop_
_entity_poly.entity_id
_entity_poly.type
_entity_poly.pdbx_seq_one_letter_code
_entity_poly.pdbx_strand_id
1 'polypeptide(L)'
;MTGEIRSVEECAVELFDHLGIQRAHIAAGRLVRGDWHGLATKHPERIASLTLISPQMLDPGDLANLAARMLAVAGDRGPTAEGTAKLLADLPNATSYILRGYEYLPWSDLASERGAEIGAAMLDFLDRFKHGKSLTTILPAQQGEVAGISYRIRGAGPPPILMPLDLAPAEWEPLIPRLSEQYCTISLGGPALGAVSLLEARGRSSYMGVVRALLDAVQVRPGEAILEIGCGSGVVLREIARRTARANPITGIDLNPYLLREAMSIATSEDLADRFTLQEGHAEAIALASNSVDVVFSCTVMEEGNAERMLAEMVRVTRPGGRIAVTVRSLDMPWWVNPPLSPELRSKLNRPGLIGGDMTAAGCADASLYTRFCAAGLTELNSFPQLVTVTPRYEPSRVASLEQRILATLAAEEATEWRESVARAKIDGTFFFALPHHCAVGTKPN
;
A
#
# COMPACT_ATOMS: atom_id res chain seq x y z
N MET A 1 -19.33 17.89 -7.89
CA MET A 1 -18.59 17.76 -9.15
C MET A 1 -18.10 16.33 -9.20
N THR A 2 -18.67 15.52 -10.09
CA THR A 2 -18.30 14.11 -10.33
C THR A 2 -17.08 14.11 -11.24
N GLY A 3 -15.89 14.37 -10.71
CA GLY A 3 -14.67 14.16 -11.47
C GLY A 3 -14.50 12.68 -11.75
N GLU A 4 -14.40 12.28 -13.01
CA GLU A 4 -13.92 10.95 -13.39
C GLU A 4 -12.59 10.68 -12.70
N ILE A 5 -12.48 9.52 -12.04
CA ILE A 5 -11.21 9.08 -11.43
C ILE A 5 -10.31 8.67 -12.59
N ARG A 6 -9.34 9.49 -12.90
CA ARG A 6 -8.34 9.22 -13.96
C ARG A 6 -7.42 8.09 -13.52
N SER A 7 -6.99 7.28 -14.46
CA SER A 7 -6.02 6.22 -14.19
C SER A 7 -4.60 6.79 -13.98
N VAL A 8 -3.76 6.06 -13.28
CA VAL A 8 -2.37 6.48 -13.04
C VAL A 8 -1.59 6.62 -14.35
N GLU A 9 -1.82 5.72 -15.33
CA GLU A 9 -1.15 5.82 -16.63
C GLU A 9 -1.55 7.08 -17.40
N GLU A 10 -2.83 7.52 -17.36
CA GLU A 10 -3.25 8.77 -17.98
C GLU A 10 -2.58 9.98 -17.35
N CYS A 11 -2.49 9.99 -16.02
CA CYS A 11 -1.80 11.05 -15.26
C CYS A 11 -0.28 11.05 -15.54
N ALA A 12 0.33 9.87 -15.66
CA ALA A 12 1.76 9.74 -15.97
C ALA A 12 2.08 10.19 -17.40
N VAL A 13 1.23 9.87 -18.38
CA VAL A 13 1.39 10.34 -19.76
C VAL A 13 1.29 11.87 -19.83
N GLU A 14 0.31 12.47 -19.14
CA GLU A 14 0.19 13.93 -19.09
C GLU A 14 1.41 14.58 -18.41
N LEU A 15 1.93 13.98 -17.35
CA LEU A 15 3.17 14.43 -16.72
C LEU A 15 4.35 14.35 -17.70
N PHE A 16 4.50 13.26 -18.45
CA PHE A 16 5.59 13.11 -19.44
C PHE A 16 5.48 14.18 -20.54
N ASP A 17 4.26 14.45 -21.01
CA ASP A 17 4.03 15.49 -22.02
C ASP A 17 4.32 16.88 -21.47
N HIS A 18 3.94 17.18 -20.23
CA HIS A 18 4.28 18.42 -19.54
C HIS A 18 5.79 18.63 -19.39
N LEU A 19 6.53 17.55 -19.07
CA LEU A 19 7.99 17.59 -18.95
C LEU A 19 8.70 17.49 -20.31
N GLY A 20 7.99 17.40 -21.42
CA GLY A 20 8.56 17.25 -22.76
C GLY A 20 9.26 15.90 -22.99
N ILE A 21 8.94 14.88 -22.17
CA ILE A 21 9.55 13.55 -22.21
C ILE A 21 8.79 12.68 -23.21
N GLN A 22 9.37 12.45 -24.39
CA GLN A 22 8.78 11.55 -25.39
C GLN A 22 8.94 10.09 -24.99
N ARG A 23 10.09 9.76 -24.39
CA ARG A 23 10.46 8.39 -24.02
C ARG A 23 11.42 8.41 -22.83
N ALA A 24 11.19 7.57 -21.82
CA ALA A 24 11.98 7.55 -20.60
C ALA A 24 12.42 6.13 -20.21
N HIS A 25 13.51 6.05 -19.44
CA HIS A 25 13.81 4.88 -18.64
C HIS A 25 12.86 4.88 -17.43
N ILE A 26 12.13 3.79 -17.20
CA ILE A 26 11.22 3.63 -16.06
C ILE A 26 11.87 2.69 -15.07
N ALA A 27 11.91 3.09 -13.81
CA ALA A 27 12.25 2.21 -12.70
C ALA A 27 11.09 2.20 -11.71
N ALA A 28 10.67 1.00 -11.30
CA ALA A 28 9.53 0.79 -10.42
C ALA A 28 9.78 -0.43 -9.53
N GLY A 29 9.10 -0.48 -8.41
CA GLY A 29 9.11 -1.63 -7.53
C GLY A 29 8.00 -2.62 -7.84
N ARG A 30 7.68 -3.39 -6.83
CA ARG A 30 6.55 -4.31 -6.83
C ARG A 30 5.31 -3.62 -7.37
N LEU A 31 4.50 -4.36 -8.11
CA LEU A 31 3.24 -3.85 -8.65
C LEU A 31 2.29 -3.48 -7.50
N VAL A 32 2.33 -2.22 -7.09
CA VAL A 32 1.31 -1.67 -6.21
C VAL A 32 0.17 -1.19 -7.09
N ARG A 33 -0.68 -2.15 -7.50
CA ARG A 33 -1.98 -1.91 -8.14
C ARG A 33 -1.98 -0.98 -9.35
N GLY A 34 -1.02 -1.15 -10.24
CA GLY A 34 -1.09 -0.56 -11.57
C GLY A 34 -0.37 0.76 -11.75
N ASP A 35 0.47 1.21 -10.81
CA ASP A 35 1.19 2.48 -10.93
C ASP A 35 1.94 2.59 -12.27
N TRP A 36 2.67 1.56 -12.68
CA TRP A 36 3.44 1.56 -13.92
C TRP A 36 2.93 0.58 -14.99
N HIS A 37 2.12 -0.41 -14.60
CA HIS A 37 1.70 -1.50 -15.49
C HIS A 37 0.84 -1.01 -16.66
N GLY A 38 -0.10 -0.10 -16.40
CA GLY A 38 -0.90 0.54 -17.46
C GLY A 38 -0.02 1.26 -18.48
N LEU A 39 1.04 1.93 -18.03
CA LEU A 39 2.00 2.57 -18.92
C LEU A 39 2.77 1.55 -19.77
N ALA A 40 3.19 0.42 -19.17
CA ALA A 40 3.92 -0.63 -19.88
C ALA A 40 3.07 -1.36 -20.92
N THR A 41 1.79 -1.57 -20.65
CA THR A 41 0.89 -2.31 -21.54
C THR A 41 0.25 -1.46 -22.63
N LYS A 42 -0.12 -0.20 -22.30
CA LYS A 42 -0.83 0.68 -23.24
C LYS A 42 0.09 1.65 -24.00
N HIS A 43 1.25 1.99 -23.40
CA HIS A 43 2.20 2.98 -23.93
C HIS A 43 3.65 2.45 -23.96
N PRO A 44 3.91 1.22 -24.44
CA PRO A 44 5.28 0.65 -24.46
C PRO A 44 6.27 1.46 -25.30
N GLU A 45 5.79 2.27 -26.22
CA GLU A 45 6.59 3.20 -27.04
C GLU A 45 7.19 4.34 -26.20
N ARG A 46 6.54 4.73 -25.08
CA ARG A 46 7.01 5.76 -24.14
C ARG A 46 8.13 5.24 -23.22
N ILE A 47 8.39 3.93 -23.22
CA ILE A 47 9.37 3.29 -22.35
C ILE A 47 10.66 2.99 -23.12
N ALA A 48 11.77 3.61 -22.75
CA ALA A 48 13.09 3.34 -23.30
C ALA A 48 13.67 2.05 -22.73
N SER A 49 13.60 1.86 -21.43
CA SER A 49 13.88 0.62 -20.72
C SER A 49 13.05 0.55 -19.44
N LEU A 50 12.87 -0.64 -18.91
CA LEU A 50 12.10 -0.91 -17.70
C LEU A 50 12.97 -1.64 -16.67
N THR A 51 13.15 -1.03 -15.49
CA THR A 51 13.78 -1.68 -14.34
C THR A 51 12.71 -2.01 -13.33
N LEU A 52 12.59 -3.27 -12.95
CA LEU A 52 11.65 -3.75 -11.96
C LEU A 52 12.39 -4.30 -10.74
N ILE A 53 12.06 -3.78 -9.58
CA ILE A 53 12.62 -4.21 -8.30
C ILE A 53 11.61 -5.11 -7.61
N SER A 54 11.99 -6.35 -7.34
CA SER A 54 11.15 -7.38 -6.71
C SER A 54 9.79 -7.58 -7.39
N PRO A 55 9.73 -7.78 -8.75
CA PRO A 55 8.47 -7.92 -9.47
C PRO A 55 7.70 -9.15 -9.01
N GLN A 56 6.38 -9.00 -8.81
CA GLN A 56 5.48 -10.08 -8.40
C GLN A 56 4.19 -10.06 -9.21
N MET A 57 3.59 -11.24 -9.40
CA MET A 57 2.25 -11.43 -9.99
C MET A 57 2.05 -10.69 -11.32
N LEU A 58 3.03 -10.73 -12.20
CA LEU A 58 2.98 -10.14 -13.52
C LEU A 58 2.69 -11.20 -14.58
N ASP A 59 1.91 -10.84 -15.60
CA ASP A 59 1.75 -11.65 -16.79
C ASP A 59 2.95 -11.45 -17.73
N PRO A 60 3.72 -12.49 -18.07
CA PRO A 60 4.83 -12.36 -19.02
C PRO A 60 4.39 -11.79 -20.37
N GLY A 61 3.15 -12.09 -20.81
CA GLY A 61 2.58 -11.57 -22.06
C GLY A 61 2.53 -10.05 -22.12
N ASP A 62 2.23 -9.40 -21.01
CA ASP A 62 2.18 -7.94 -20.90
C ASP A 62 3.54 -7.27 -21.06
N LEU A 63 4.62 -7.99 -20.76
CA LEU A 63 6.00 -7.50 -20.78
C LEU A 63 6.83 -8.00 -21.95
N ALA A 64 6.30 -8.88 -22.78
CA ALA A 64 7.05 -9.52 -23.87
C ALA A 64 7.72 -8.50 -24.80
N ASN A 65 7.03 -7.40 -25.14
CA ASN A 65 7.54 -6.31 -25.98
C ASN A 65 8.65 -5.47 -25.31
N LEU A 66 8.82 -5.57 -24.01
CA LEU A 66 9.81 -4.86 -23.22
C LEU A 66 10.97 -5.75 -22.78
N ALA A 67 10.85 -7.07 -22.89
CA ALA A 67 11.79 -8.05 -22.33
C ALA A 67 13.27 -7.76 -22.66
N ALA A 68 13.59 -7.49 -23.92
CA ALA A 68 14.97 -7.19 -24.34
C ALA A 68 15.56 -5.88 -23.77
N ARG A 69 14.72 -5.05 -23.17
CA ARG A 69 15.09 -3.77 -22.53
C ARG A 69 14.58 -3.70 -21.09
N MET A 70 14.48 -4.85 -20.44
CA MET A 70 14.04 -5.00 -19.05
C MET A 70 15.18 -5.52 -18.16
N LEU A 71 15.29 -4.93 -16.98
CA LEU A 71 16.08 -5.43 -15.86
C LEU A 71 15.11 -5.81 -14.73
N ALA A 72 15.23 -7.05 -14.24
CA ALA A 72 14.57 -7.46 -13.00
C ALA A 72 15.62 -7.65 -11.90
N VAL A 73 15.43 -6.97 -10.78
CA VAL A 73 16.26 -7.10 -9.58
C VAL A 73 15.42 -7.79 -8.49
N ALA A 74 15.91 -8.89 -7.94
CA ALA A 74 15.19 -9.61 -6.88
C ALA A 74 16.17 -10.32 -5.94
N GLY A 75 15.68 -10.69 -4.74
CA GLY A 75 16.38 -11.60 -3.85
C GLY A 75 16.47 -13.01 -4.40
N ASP A 76 17.15 -13.90 -3.67
CA ASP A 76 17.24 -15.33 -3.97
C ASP A 76 16.44 -16.20 -2.99
N ARG A 77 15.67 -15.59 -2.08
CA ARG A 77 14.89 -16.28 -1.06
C ARG A 77 13.43 -15.79 -1.02
N GLY A 78 12.57 -16.71 -0.58
CA GLY A 78 11.16 -16.43 -0.32
C GLY A 78 10.27 -16.36 -1.57
N PRO A 79 8.97 -16.17 -1.37
CA PRO A 79 7.95 -16.22 -2.43
C PRO A 79 8.16 -15.21 -3.56
N THR A 80 8.73 -14.04 -3.25
CA THR A 80 9.03 -13.01 -4.26
C THR A 80 10.13 -13.47 -5.22
N ALA A 81 11.17 -14.12 -4.70
CA ALA A 81 12.24 -14.69 -5.52
C ALA A 81 11.70 -15.78 -6.47
N GLU A 82 10.85 -16.66 -5.97
CA GLU A 82 10.19 -17.71 -6.77
C GLU A 82 9.31 -17.10 -7.87
N GLY A 83 8.48 -16.10 -7.52
CA GLY A 83 7.64 -15.38 -8.50
C GLY A 83 8.44 -14.68 -9.58
N THR A 84 9.54 -14.02 -9.22
CA THR A 84 10.44 -13.37 -10.19
C THR A 84 11.15 -14.40 -11.08
N ALA A 85 11.61 -15.50 -10.52
CA ALA A 85 12.26 -16.57 -11.30
C ALA A 85 11.29 -17.17 -12.33
N LYS A 86 10.04 -17.39 -11.96
CA LYS A 86 8.97 -17.86 -12.86
C LYS A 86 8.72 -16.85 -13.99
N LEU A 87 8.57 -15.57 -13.66
CA LEU A 87 8.41 -14.50 -14.67
C LEU A 87 9.57 -14.50 -15.68
N LEU A 88 10.81 -14.59 -15.20
CA LEU A 88 12.01 -14.55 -16.04
C LEU A 88 12.17 -15.80 -16.90
N ALA A 89 11.68 -16.95 -16.46
CA ALA A 89 11.68 -18.18 -17.28
C ALA A 89 10.86 -18.00 -18.57
N ASP A 90 9.79 -17.20 -18.52
CA ASP A 90 8.93 -16.89 -19.66
C ASP A 90 9.40 -15.65 -20.44
N LEU A 91 10.43 -14.93 -19.95
CA LEU A 91 11.01 -13.75 -20.56
C LEU A 91 12.53 -13.88 -20.74
N PRO A 92 13.02 -14.83 -21.57
CA PRO A 92 14.45 -15.19 -21.64
C PRO A 92 15.37 -14.05 -22.11
N ASN A 93 14.82 -13.02 -22.75
CA ASN A 93 15.59 -11.84 -23.19
C ASN A 93 15.72 -10.76 -22.12
N ALA A 94 15.06 -10.91 -20.97
CA ALA A 94 15.18 -9.96 -19.87
C ALA A 94 16.51 -10.14 -19.12
N THR A 95 17.09 -9.02 -18.69
CA THR A 95 18.26 -9.04 -17.81
C THR A 95 17.80 -9.26 -16.37
N SER A 96 18.55 -10.06 -15.61
CA SER A 96 18.30 -10.25 -14.17
C SER A 96 19.51 -9.88 -13.34
N TYR A 97 19.27 -9.35 -12.15
CA TYR A 97 20.25 -9.16 -11.10
C TYR A 97 19.75 -9.75 -9.79
N ILE A 98 20.51 -10.68 -9.22
CA ILE A 98 20.09 -11.41 -8.02
C ILE A 98 20.83 -10.88 -6.79
N LEU A 99 20.08 -10.36 -5.83
CA LEU A 99 20.55 -9.93 -4.52
C LEU A 99 20.76 -11.19 -3.65
N ARG A 100 22.02 -11.60 -3.52
CA ARG A 100 22.37 -12.84 -2.82
C ARG A 100 22.07 -12.77 -1.34
N GLY A 101 21.47 -13.86 -0.79
CA GLY A 101 21.09 -13.97 0.60
C GLY A 101 19.93 -13.07 1.02
N TYR A 102 19.20 -12.48 0.08
CA TYR A 102 18.14 -11.54 0.36
C TYR A 102 16.75 -12.16 0.16
N GLU A 103 15.91 -11.96 1.16
CA GLU A 103 14.47 -12.25 1.11
C GLU A 103 13.70 -10.93 1.20
N TYR A 104 12.88 -10.65 0.19
CA TYR A 104 12.00 -9.49 0.24
C TYR A 104 10.81 -9.78 1.14
N LEU A 105 10.67 -9.00 2.19
CA LEU A 105 9.53 -9.04 3.10
C LEU A 105 8.61 -7.84 2.84
N PRO A 106 7.30 -7.99 3.03
CA PRO A 106 6.39 -6.85 3.04
C PRO A 106 6.90 -5.78 4.03
N TRP A 107 6.81 -4.50 3.62
CA TRP A 107 7.27 -3.35 4.41
C TRP A 107 8.78 -3.25 4.66
N SER A 108 9.62 -4.09 4.01
CA SER A 108 11.08 -3.96 4.10
C SER A 108 11.57 -2.72 3.34
N ASP A 109 12.63 -2.10 3.86
CA ASP A 109 13.29 -0.96 3.21
C ASP A 109 14.42 -1.46 2.30
N LEU A 110 14.04 -2.09 1.18
CA LEU A 110 14.96 -2.67 0.21
C LEU A 110 16.03 -1.66 -0.26
N ALA A 111 15.64 -0.41 -0.47
CA ALA A 111 16.54 0.62 -0.97
C ALA A 111 17.60 1.02 0.06
N SER A 112 17.25 1.07 1.33
CA SER A 112 18.21 1.31 2.43
C SER A 112 19.10 0.09 2.67
N GLU A 113 18.52 -1.10 2.65
CA GLU A 113 19.25 -2.36 2.94
C GLU A 113 20.23 -2.74 1.84
N ARG A 114 19.87 -2.58 0.58
CA ARG A 114 20.63 -3.08 -0.60
C ARG A 114 20.82 -2.01 -1.68
N GLY A 115 20.66 -0.73 -1.38
CA GLY A 115 20.70 0.37 -2.34
C GLY A 115 21.99 0.45 -3.16
N ALA A 116 23.14 0.15 -2.56
CA ALA A 116 24.42 0.17 -3.27
C ALA A 116 24.46 -0.85 -4.43
N GLU A 117 23.94 -2.06 -4.21
CA GLU A 117 23.89 -3.13 -5.22
C GLU A 117 22.86 -2.83 -6.29
N ILE A 118 21.66 -2.40 -5.88
CA ILE A 118 20.58 -2.01 -6.80
C ILE A 118 21.03 -0.85 -7.69
N GLY A 119 21.60 0.19 -7.10
CA GLY A 119 22.10 1.34 -7.84
C GLY A 119 23.20 0.97 -8.86
N ALA A 120 24.11 0.06 -8.49
CA ALA A 120 25.14 -0.44 -9.39
C ALA A 120 24.53 -1.22 -10.56
N ALA A 121 23.61 -2.13 -10.30
CA ALA A 121 22.93 -2.92 -11.33
C ALA A 121 22.12 -2.03 -12.29
N MET A 122 21.43 -1.01 -11.76
CA MET A 122 20.71 -0.03 -12.58
C MET A 122 21.65 0.76 -13.49
N LEU A 123 22.75 1.27 -12.97
CA LEU A 123 23.72 2.04 -13.78
C LEU A 123 24.31 1.19 -14.90
N ASP A 124 24.77 -0.04 -14.59
CA ASP A 124 25.29 -0.98 -15.59
C ASP A 124 24.26 -1.29 -16.68
N PHE A 125 23.02 -1.47 -16.29
CA PHE A 125 21.94 -1.72 -17.23
C PHE A 125 21.60 -0.49 -18.10
N LEU A 126 21.46 0.68 -17.50
CA LEU A 126 21.14 1.93 -18.21
C LEU A 126 22.24 2.35 -19.18
N ASP A 127 23.51 2.05 -18.87
CA ASP A 127 24.67 2.35 -19.73
C ASP A 127 24.57 1.69 -21.10
N ARG A 128 23.89 0.56 -21.22
CA ARG A 128 23.64 -0.14 -22.50
C ARG A 128 22.79 0.68 -23.47
N PHE A 129 22.04 1.66 -22.97
CA PHE A 129 21.10 2.49 -23.74
C PHE A 129 21.61 3.93 -23.94
N LYS A 130 22.82 4.28 -23.47
CA LYS A 130 23.39 5.64 -23.59
C LYS A 130 23.65 6.08 -25.04
N HIS A 131 23.81 5.16 -25.96
CA HIS A 131 24.18 5.46 -27.36
C HIS A 131 22.97 5.64 -28.29
N GLY A 132 21.75 5.72 -27.78
CA GLY A 132 20.54 6.10 -28.51
C GLY A 132 20.43 7.61 -28.71
N LYS A 133 19.47 8.06 -29.57
CA LYS A 133 19.13 9.48 -29.74
C LYS A 133 18.96 10.13 -28.38
N SER A 134 19.68 11.24 -28.17
CA SER A 134 19.65 12.01 -26.92
C SER A 134 18.22 12.23 -26.42
N LEU A 135 17.93 11.71 -25.26
CA LEU A 135 16.68 12.02 -24.53
C LEU A 135 16.84 13.42 -23.89
N THR A 136 17.12 14.43 -24.73
CA THR A 136 17.30 15.80 -24.23
C THR A 136 15.96 16.37 -23.88
N THR A 137 15.78 16.66 -22.61
CA THR A 137 14.55 17.24 -22.08
C THR A 137 14.84 18.60 -21.52
N ILE A 138 14.07 19.62 -21.93
CA ILE A 138 14.06 20.93 -21.29
C ILE A 138 13.04 20.84 -20.16
N LEU A 139 13.52 20.69 -18.94
CA LEU A 139 12.64 20.54 -17.79
C LEU A 139 12.20 21.91 -17.28
N PRO A 140 10.89 22.15 -17.13
CA PRO A 140 10.36 23.48 -16.81
C PRO A 140 10.67 23.93 -15.37
N ALA A 141 10.81 22.97 -14.44
CA ALA A 141 11.13 23.22 -13.03
C ALA A 141 11.76 22.00 -12.38
N GLN A 142 12.51 22.21 -11.30
CA GLN A 142 13.14 21.12 -10.55
C GLN A 142 12.14 20.28 -9.71
N GLN A 143 10.97 20.83 -9.44
CA GLN A 143 9.87 20.13 -8.78
C GLN A 143 8.53 20.76 -9.16
N GLY A 144 7.47 19.97 -9.09
CA GLY A 144 6.12 20.43 -9.39
C GLY A 144 5.11 19.31 -9.21
N GLU A 145 3.88 19.58 -9.64
CA GLU A 145 2.79 18.62 -9.64
C GLU A 145 1.99 18.76 -10.94
N VAL A 146 1.64 17.63 -11.53
CA VAL A 146 0.81 17.54 -12.73
C VAL A 146 -0.17 16.36 -12.56
N ALA A 147 -1.44 16.63 -12.78
CA ALA A 147 -2.48 15.60 -12.70
C ALA A 147 -2.51 14.80 -11.38
N GLY A 148 -2.14 15.43 -10.25
CA GLY A 148 -2.08 14.77 -8.94
C GLY A 148 -0.82 13.93 -8.69
N ILE A 149 0.14 13.96 -9.63
CA ILE A 149 1.46 13.34 -9.45
C ILE A 149 2.47 14.45 -9.21
N SER A 150 3.11 14.44 -8.05
CA SER A 150 4.25 15.32 -7.77
C SER A 150 5.53 14.73 -8.37
N TYR A 151 6.45 15.60 -8.77
CA TYR A 151 7.76 15.19 -9.27
C TYR A 151 8.89 16.02 -8.67
N ARG A 152 10.04 15.38 -8.55
CA ARG A 152 11.29 16.03 -8.15
C ARG A 152 12.42 15.60 -9.07
N ILE A 153 13.18 16.57 -9.59
CA ILE A 153 14.25 16.36 -10.56
C ILE A 153 15.58 16.61 -9.89
N ARG A 154 16.55 15.70 -10.08
CA ARG A 154 17.93 15.83 -9.62
C ARG A 154 18.91 15.32 -10.66
N GLY A 155 20.07 15.99 -10.76
CA GLY A 155 21.11 15.62 -11.72
C GLY A 155 20.87 16.19 -13.13
N ALA A 156 21.60 15.66 -14.10
CA ALA A 156 21.52 16.03 -15.51
C ALA A 156 21.82 14.81 -16.38
N GLY A 157 21.32 14.80 -17.62
CA GLY A 157 21.52 13.70 -18.56
C GLY A 157 20.20 13.01 -18.95
N PRO A 158 20.25 11.76 -19.45
CA PRO A 158 19.02 11.01 -19.79
C PRO A 158 18.10 10.84 -18.58
N PRO A 159 16.76 10.97 -18.73
CA PRO A 159 15.85 10.94 -17.61
C PRO A 159 15.38 9.51 -17.25
N PRO A 160 15.81 8.91 -16.14
CA PRO A 160 15.07 7.84 -15.49
C PRO A 160 13.94 8.41 -14.64
N ILE A 161 12.74 7.90 -14.89
CA ILE A 161 11.55 8.11 -14.08
C ILE A 161 11.55 7.05 -12.98
N LEU A 162 11.57 7.50 -11.73
CA LEU A 162 11.56 6.65 -10.55
C LEU A 162 10.14 6.64 -9.97
N MET A 163 9.38 5.61 -10.31
CA MET A 163 8.07 5.34 -9.71
C MET A 163 8.25 4.70 -8.33
N PRO A 164 7.28 4.75 -7.41
CA PRO A 164 7.44 4.15 -6.09
C PRO A 164 7.95 2.71 -6.15
N LEU A 165 8.83 2.35 -5.22
CA LEU A 165 9.30 0.98 -5.10
C LEU A 165 8.19 0.05 -4.60
N ASP A 166 7.55 0.41 -3.51
CA ASP A 166 6.37 -0.27 -2.96
C ASP A 166 5.56 0.69 -2.08
N LEU A 167 6.18 1.29 -1.08
CA LEU A 167 5.50 2.02 -0.01
C LEU A 167 5.28 3.49 -0.36
N ALA A 168 6.36 4.19 -0.66
CA ALA A 168 6.33 5.63 -0.89
C ALA A 168 7.41 6.08 -1.89
N PRO A 169 7.18 7.21 -2.55
CA PRO A 169 8.16 7.77 -3.50
C PRO A 169 9.53 8.03 -2.92
N ALA A 170 9.59 8.35 -1.63
CA ALA A 170 10.82 8.67 -0.93
C ALA A 170 11.76 7.47 -0.73
N GLU A 171 11.32 6.24 -0.97
CA GLU A 171 12.17 5.03 -0.90
C GLU A 171 13.35 5.08 -1.86
N TRP A 172 13.28 5.87 -2.93
CA TRP A 172 14.41 6.08 -3.85
C TRP A 172 15.54 6.95 -3.29
N GLU A 173 15.34 7.65 -2.18
CA GLU A 173 16.31 8.63 -1.67
C GLU A 173 17.72 8.05 -1.44
N PRO A 174 17.91 6.80 -0.97
CA PRO A 174 19.23 6.21 -0.84
C PRO A 174 19.98 6.01 -2.17
N LEU A 175 19.25 5.86 -3.29
CA LEU A 175 19.82 5.61 -4.61
C LEU A 175 19.99 6.90 -5.44
N ILE A 176 19.18 7.91 -5.22
CA ILE A 176 19.15 9.15 -6.01
C ILE A 176 20.52 9.83 -6.10
N PRO A 177 21.32 10.01 -5.02
CA PRO A 177 22.60 10.67 -5.11
C PRO A 177 23.52 10.03 -6.17
N ARG A 178 23.65 8.70 -6.16
CA ARG A 178 24.47 7.94 -7.09
C ARG A 178 23.93 7.96 -8.52
N LEU A 179 22.63 7.80 -8.69
CA LEU A 179 22.01 7.85 -10.01
C LEU A 179 22.11 9.24 -10.63
N SER A 180 21.99 10.29 -9.82
CA SER A 180 22.00 11.69 -10.26
C SER A 180 23.39 12.19 -10.69
N GLU A 181 24.47 11.44 -10.43
CA GLU A 181 25.81 11.73 -10.97
C GLU A 181 25.87 11.60 -12.50
N GLN A 182 25.04 10.75 -13.09
CA GLN A 182 25.08 10.41 -14.51
C GLN A 182 23.76 10.59 -15.25
N TYR A 183 22.65 10.72 -14.51
CA TYR A 183 21.29 10.76 -15.03
C TYR A 183 20.50 11.91 -14.43
N CYS A 184 19.52 12.38 -15.18
CA CYS A 184 18.50 13.32 -14.67
C CYS A 184 17.40 12.52 -14.00
N THR A 185 17.53 12.18 -12.72
CA THR A 185 16.53 11.39 -11.99
C THR A 185 15.26 12.20 -11.76
N ILE A 186 14.11 11.64 -12.09
CA ILE A 186 12.79 12.20 -11.87
C ILE A 186 12.03 11.27 -10.95
N SER A 187 12.04 11.55 -9.65
CA SER A 187 11.25 10.78 -8.69
C SER A 187 9.82 11.29 -8.67
N LEU A 188 8.87 10.37 -8.82
CA LEU A 188 7.44 10.65 -8.79
C LEU A 188 6.89 10.41 -7.39
N GLY A 189 5.87 11.20 -7.02
CA GLY A 189 5.26 11.15 -5.70
C GLY A 189 3.80 11.58 -5.71
N GLY A 190 3.28 11.74 -4.51
CA GLY A 190 1.91 12.18 -4.27
C GLY A 190 0.99 11.04 -3.83
N PRO A 191 -0.20 11.37 -3.33
CA PRO A 191 -1.12 10.41 -2.71
C PRO A 191 -1.77 9.43 -3.70
N ALA A 192 -1.51 9.57 -5.00
CA ALA A 192 -2.03 8.69 -6.04
C ALA A 192 -1.10 7.50 -6.32
N LEU A 193 0.14 7.49 -5.81
CA LEU A 193 1.18 6.52 -6.13
C LEU A 193 1.60 5.66 -4.93
N GLY A 194 2.08 4.45 -5.21
CA GLY A 194 2.59 3.52 -4.20
C GLY A 194 1.52 3.04 -3.20
N ALA A 195 1.95 2.48 -2.09
CA ALA A 195 1.05 2.06 -1.01
C ALA A 195 0.24 3.22 -0.42
N VAL A 196 0.76 4.45 -0.49
CA VAL A 196 0.05 5.66 -0.07
C VAL A 196 -1.30 5.77 -0.77
N SER A 197 -1.37 5.50 -2.08
CA SER A 197 -2.64 5.55 -2.83
C SER A 197 -3.71 4.60 -2.27
N LEU A 198 -3.27 3.43 -1.78
CA LEU A 198 -4.16 2.42 -1.19
C LEU A 198 -4.66 2.84 0.19
N LEU A 199 -3.76 3.40 0.99
CA LEU A 199 -4.09 3.90 2.32
C LEU A 199 -5.02 5.10 2.20
N GLU A 200 -4.73 6.05 1.30
CA GLU A 200 -5.57 7.23 1.06
C GLU A 200 -6.95 6.86 0.45
N ALA A 201 -7.04 5.82 -0.37
CA ALA A 201 -8.31 5.33 -0.86
C ALA A 201 -9.23 4.86 0.28
N ARG A 202 -8.67 4.33 1.38
CA ARG A 202 -9.45 3.98 2.59
C ARG A 202 -10.17 5.20 3.17
N GLY A 203 -9.53 6.37 3.14
CA GLY A 203 -10.12 7.63 3.63
C GLY A 203 -11.38 8.06 2.87
N ARG A 204 -11.54 7.61 1.64
CA ARG A 204 -12.69 7.88 0.77
C ARG A 204 -13.70 6.72 0.70
N SER A 205 -13.38 5.59 1.29
CA SER A 205 -14.19 4.38 1.25
C SER A 205 -15.01 4.17 2.53
N SER A 206 -15.84 3.13 2.54
CA SER A 206 -16.63 2.73 3.72
C SER A 206 -15.75 2.25 4.89
N TYR A 207 -14.45 2.02 4.68
CA TYR A 207 -13.50 1.70 5.76
C TYR A 207 -13.51 2.77 6.87
N MET A 208 -13.72 4.04 6.52
CA MET A 208 -13.86 5.09 7.52
C MET A 208 -15.08 4.93 8.43
N GLY A 209 -16.08 4.15 8.02
CA GLY A 209 -17.17 3.73 8.88
C GLY A 209 -16.69 2.86 10.05
N VAL A 210 -15.73 1.97 9.80
CA VAL A 210 -15.12 1.13 10.85
C VAL A 210 -14.36 2.00 11.86
N VAL A 211 -13.53 2.94 11.35
CA VAL A 211 -12.77 3.87 12.20
C VAL A 211 -13.70 4.70 13.08
N ARG A 212 -14.78 5.23 12.51
CA ARG A 212 -15.78 6.00 13.24
C ARG A 212 -16.49 5.18 14.29
N ALA A 213 -16.85 3.93 13.98
CA ALA A 213 -17.46 3.03 14.95
C ALA A 213 -16.53 2.74 16.15
N LEU A 214 -15.20 2.58 15.89
CA LEU A 214 -14.22 2.45 16.97
C LEU A 214 -14.10 3.73 17.81
N LEU A 215 -14.05 4.90 17.17
CA LEU A 215 -14.01 6.20 17.87
C LEU A 215 -15.24 6.41 18.73
N ASP A 216 -16.44 6.06 18.23
CA ASP A 216 -17.69 6.15 18.96
C ASP A 216 -17.74 5.17 20.15
N ALA A 217 -17.19 3.96 19.98
CA ALA A 217 -17.12 2.96 21.05
C ALA A 217 -16.13 3.33 22.17
N VAL A 218 -15.00 3.95 21.80
CA VAL A 218 -13.96 4.38 22.75
C VAL A 218 -14.37 5.63 23.54
N GLN A 219 -15.19 6.51 22.96
CA GLN A 219 -15.65 7.75 23.59
C GLN A 219 -14.47 8.61 24.12
N VAL A 220 -13.59 9.04 23.22
CA VAL A 220 -12.45 9.91 23.58
C VAL A 220 -12.93 11.17 24.28
N ARG A 221 -12.31 11.50 25.42
CA ARG A 221 -12.61 12.68 26.22
C ARG A 221 -11.62 13.81 25.93
N PRO A 222 -11.99 15.07 26.08
CA PRO A 222 -11.07 16.19 25.95
C PRO A 222 -9.86 16.05 26.91
N GLY A 223 -8.65 16.26 26.39
CA GLY A 223 -7.41 16.16 27.15
C GLY A 223 -6.79 14.78 27.22
N GLU A 224 -7.47 13.73 26.82
CA GLU A 224 -6.90 12.38 26.78
C GLU A 224 -5.82 12.27 25.70
N ALA A 225 -4.70 11.63 26.04
CA ALA A 225 -3.63 11.33 25.11
C ALA A 225 -3.96 10.11 24.25
N ILE A 226 -3.81 10.25 22.95
CA ILE A 226 -4.21 9.24 21.96
C ILE A 226 -2.96 8.73 21.23
N LEU A 227 -2.86 7.43 21.06
CA LEU A 227 -1.83 6.77 20.25
C LEU A 227 -2.47 5.98 19.12
N GLU A 228 -2.03 6.19 17.89
CA GLU A 228 -2.28 5.26 16.78
C GLU A 228 -1.05 4.46 16.44
N ILE A 229 -1.18 3.15 16.36
CA ILE A 229 -0.12 2.20 16.03
C ILE A 229 -0.31 1.75 14.58
N GLY A 230 0.78 1.83 13.77
CA GLY A 230 0.75 1.55 12.35
C GLY A 230 -0.05 2.61 11.59
N CYS A 231 0.29 3.88 11.80
CA CYS A 231 -0.51 4.99 11.25
C CYS A 231 -0.35 5.16 9.73
N GLY A 232 0.64 4.53 9.10
CA GLY A 232 0.86 4.55 7.66
C GLY A 232 0.93 5.98 7.10
N SER A 233 0.10 6.27 6.09
CA SER A 233 -0.03 7.62 5.52
C SER A 233 -0.85 8.60 6.37
N GLY A 234 -1.26 8.22 7.59
CA GLY A 234 -1.99 9.07 8.52
C GLY A 234 -3.48 9.26 8.25
N VAL A 235 -4.09 8.39 7.44
CA VAL A 235 -5.53 8.47 7.12
C VAL A 235 -6.40 8.44 8.38
N VAL A 236 -6.12 7.51 9.29
CA VAL A 236 -6.87 7.34 10.54
C VAL A 236 -6.52 8.45 11.53
N LEU A 237 -5.23 8.83 11.63
CA LEU A 237 -4.80 9.99 12.44
C LEU A 237 -5.55 11.27 12.09
N ARG A 238 -5.68 11.56 10.80
CA ARG A 238 -6.39 12.75 10.33
C ARG A 238 -7.89 12.70 10.70
N GLU A 239 -8.52 11.51 10.63
CA GLU A 239 -9.90 11.37 11.10
C GLU A 239 -10.01 11.54 12.62
N ILE A 240 -9.09 10.96 13.40
CA ILE A 240 -9.00 11.17 14.85
C ILE A 240 -8.87 12.66 15.15
N ALA A 241 -7.93 13.34 14.49
CA ALA A 241 -7.67 14.77 14.68
C ALA A 241 -8.89 15.67 14.37
N ARG A 242 -9.69 15.29 13.37
CA ARG A 242 -10.94 16.02 13.02
C ARG A 242 -12.05 15.81 14.03
N ARG A 243 -12.09 14.65 14.69
CA ARG A 243 -13.17 14.24 15.59
C ARG A 243 -12.88 14.47 17.07
N THR A 244 -11.66 14.84 17.41
CA THR A 244 -11.25 15.06 18.79
C THR A 244 -10.93 16.53 19.07
N ALA A 245 -10.99 16.92 20.34
CA ALA A 245 -10.67 18.28 20.74
C ALA A 245 -9.18 18.63 20.47
N ARG A 246 -8.87 19.89 20.22
CA ARG A 246 -7.47 20.35 20.08
C ARG A 246 -6.63 20.10 21.33
N ALA A 247 -7.26 19.95 22.49
CA ALA A 247 -6.59 19.61 23.75
C ALA A 247 -6.08 18.16 23.81
N ASN A 248 -6.50 17.28 22.90
CA ASN A 248 -6.04 15.89 22.87
C ASN A 248 -4.66 15.81 22.20
N PRO A 249 -3.59 15.43 22.93
CA PRO A 249 -2.33 15.07 22.30
C PRO A 249 -2.51 13.78 21.48
N ILE A 250 -2.13 13.80 20.23
CA ILE A 250 -2.23 12.65 19.33
C ILE A 250 -0.82 12.27 18.86
N THR A 251 -0.47 11.02 18.97
CA THR A 251 0.78 10.48 18.45
C THR A 251 0.48 9.34 17.49
N GLY A 252 1.08 9.35 16.31
CA GLY A 252 1.10 8.22 15.39
C GLY A 252 2.46 7.58 15.36
N ILE A 253 2.52 6.26 15.42
CA ILE A 253 3.74 5.52 15.19
C ILE A 253 3.61 4.59 13.97
N ASP A 254 4.69 4.52 13.21
CA ASP A 254 4.82 3.55 12.12
C ASP A 254 6.27 3.12 12.02
N LEU A 255 6.53 1.90 11.56
CA LEU A 255 7.89 1.42 11.39
C LEU A 255 8.56 2.00 10.14
N ASN A 256 7.76 2.57 9.23
CA ASN A 256 8.23 3.02 7.93
C ASN A 256 8.39 4.55 7.87
N PRO A 257 9.64 5.06 7.86
CA PRO A 257 9.90 6.49 7.84
C PRO A 257 9.43 7.19 6.55
N TYR A 258 9.30 6.45 5.45
CA TYR A 258 8.80 7.01 4.19
C TYR A 258 7.30 7.31 4.27
N LEU A 259 6.51 6.38 4.86
CA LEU A 259 5.09 6.60 5.09
C LEU A 259 4.85 7.76 6.07
N LEU A 260 5.67 7.88 7.11
CA LEU A 260 5.57 9.01 8.06
C LEU A 260 5.83 10.37 7.38
N ARG A 261 6.76 10.43 6.43
CA ARG A 261 7.00 11.66 5.63
C ARG A 261 5.80 12.01 4.75
N GLU A 262 5.21 11.02 4.09
CA GLU A 262 4.00 11.21 3.29
C GLU A 262 2.82 11.63 4.20
N ALA A 263 2.65 10.99 5.36
CA ALA A 263 1.62 11.37 6.33
C ALA A 263 1.71 12.83 6.75
N MET A 264 2.93 13.32 7.04
CA MET A 264 3.14 14.73 7.41
C MET A 264 2.92 15.67 6.24
N SER A 265 3.34 15.29 5.03
CA SER A 265 3.11 16.08 3.81
C SER A 265 1.61 16.24 3.52
N ILE A 266 0.84 15.16 3.58
CA ILE A 266 -0.61 15.18 3.37
C ILE A 266 -1.29 15.99 4.48
N ALA A 267 -0.91 15.78 5.74
CA ALA A 267 -1.45 16.54 6.87
C ALA A 267 -1.22 18.05 6.73
N THR A 268 -0.04 18.43 6.22
CA THR A 268 0.28 19.85 5.94
C THR A 268 -0.65 20.43 4.87
N SER A 269 -0.92 19.68 3.81
CA SER A 269 -1.85 20.11 2.75
C SER A 269 -3.31 20.21 3.21
N GLU A 270 -3.65 19.57 4.32
CA GLU A 270 -4.99 19.55 4.92
C GLU A 270 -5.11 20.43 6.18
N ASP A 271 -4.10 21.26 6.50
CA ASP A 271 -4.03 22.12 7.70
C ASP A 271 -4.17 21.33 9.02
N LEU A 272 -3.63 20.11 9.08
CA LEU A 272 -3.67 19.22 10.24
C LEU A 272 -2.29 18.88 10.83
N ALA A 273 -1.21 19.42 10.28
CA ALA A 273 0.15 19.08 10.69
C ALA A 273 0.45 19.40 12.18
N ASP A 274 -0.23 20.39 12.74
CA ASP A 274 -0.11 20.79 14.16
C ASP A 274 -0.98 19.95 15.11
N ARG A 275 -1.78 19.01 14.58
CA ARG A 275 -2.76 18.26 15.36
C ARG A 275 -2.20 16.97 15.97
N PHE A 276 -1.09 16.47 15.45
CA PHE A 276 -0.47 15.23 15.92
C PHE A 276 1.03 15.24 15.69
N THR A 277 1.71 14.35 16.39
CA THR A 277 3.15 14.06 16.18
C THR A 277 3.31 12.69 15.55
N LEU A 278 4.36 12.53 14.73
CA LEU A 278 4.71 11.25 14.11
C LEU A 278 6.04 10.77 14.65
N GLN A 279 6.13 9.48 14.91
CA GLN A 279 7.33 8.84 15.45
C GLN A 279 7.57 7.51 14.73
N GLU A 280 8.81 7.27 14.31
CA GLU A 280 9.24 5.95 13.88
C GLU A 280 9.25 4.99 15.08
N GLY A 281 8.66 3.80 14.91
CA GLY A 281 8.60 2.82 15.99
C GLY A 281 7.93 1.53 15.58
N HIS A 282 8.23 0.48 16.34
CA HIS A 282 7.71 -0.86 16.11
C HIS A 282 6.54 -1.17 17.05
N ALA A 283 5.45 -1.74 16.52
CA ALA A 283 4.25 -2.07 17.30
C ALA A 283 4.52 -3.10 18.44
N GLU A 284 5.55 -3.94 18.29
CA GLU A 284 5.96 -4.94 19.28
C GLU A 284 6.97 -4.40 20.31
N ALA A 285 7.42 -3.14 20.18
CA ALA A 285 8.39 -2.49 21.06
C ALA A 285 8.20 -0.97 21.03
N ILE A 286 7.09 -0.49 21.61
CA ILE A 286 6.68 0.92 21.55
C ILE A 286 7.61 1.77 22.42
N ALA A 287 8.25 2.77 21.84
CA ALA A 287 9.19 3.67 22.53
C ALA A 287 8.49 4.74 23.40
N LEU A 288 7.43 4.35 24.11
CA LEU A 288 6.71 5.17 25.08
C LEU A 288 6.78 4.53 26.48
N ALA A 289 6.72 5.38 27.52
CA ALA A 289 6.67 4.90 28.89
C ALA A 289 5.39 4.09 29.16
N SER A 290 5.46 3.16 30.10
CA SER A 290 4.26 2.46 30.59
C SER A 290 3.26 3.46 31.18
N ASN A 291 1.97 3.22 30.96
CA ASN A 291 0.90 4.05 31.47
C ASN A 291 1.00 5.54 31.04
N SER A 292 1.35 5.80 29.78
CA SER A 292 1.59 7.16 29.28
C SER A 292 0.46 7.70 28.40
N VAL A 293 -0.41 6.84 27.87
CA VAL A 293 -1.53 7.23 26.99
C VAL A 293 -2.87 6.76 27.53
N ASP A 294 -3.96 7.45 27.17
CA ASP A 294 -5.30 7.15 27.65
C ASP A 294 -6.07 6.26 26.65
N VAL A 295 -5.77 6.41 25.35
CA VAL A 295 -6.46 5.67 24.30
C VAL A 295 -5.43 5.19 23.27
N VAL A 296 -5.52 3.92 22.90
CA VAL A 296 -4.70 3.31 21.84
C VAL A 296 -5.59 2.83 20.72
N PHE A 297 -5.26 3.20 19.48
CA PHE A 297 -5.85 2.68 18.25
C PHE A 297 -4.86 1.84 17.48
N SER A 298 -5.34 0.76 16.87
CA SER A 298 -4.60 -0.02 15.87
C SER A 298 -5.56 -0.54 14.82
N CYS A 299 -5.32 -0.16 13.56
CA CYS A 299 -6.23 -0.43 12.47
C CYS A 299 -5.55 -1.25 11.36
N THR A 300 -5.83 -2.56 11.30
CA THR A 300 -5.26 -3.51 10.32
C THR A 300 -3.73 -3.60 10.37
N VAL A 301 -3.18 -3.75 11.55
CA VAL A 301 -1.73 -3.87 11.82
C VAL A 301 -1.40 -5.19 12.50
N MET A 302 -2.29 -5.72 13.34
CA MET A 302 -2.03 -6.97 14.07
C MET A 302 -1.91 -8.20 13.17
N GLU A 303 -2.26 -8.08 11.91
CA GLU A 303 -2.04 -9.10 10.89
C GLU A 303 -0.57 -9.23 10.47
N GLU A 304 0.21 -8.15 10.62
CA GLU A 304 1.53 -7.99 9.99
C GLU A 304 2.71 -8.42 10.90
N GLY A 305 2.46 -8.79 12.15
CA GLY A 305 3.51 -9.16 13.11
C GLY A 305 3.02 -10.11 14.18
N ASN A 306 3.66 -10.06 15.36
CA ASN A 306 3.25 -10.87 16.51
C ASN A 306 2.14 -10.18 17.30
N ALA A 307 0.90 -10.63 17.11
CA ALA A 307 -0.30 -10.03 17.70
C ALA A 307 -0.26 -9.98 19.22
N GLU A 308 0.28 -11.01 19.91
CA GLU A 308 0.41 -11.03 21.37
C GLU A 308 1.39 -9.95 21.87
N ARG A 309 2.54 -9.83 21.20
CA ARG A 309 3.52 -8.80 21.58
C ARG A 309 2.98 -7.40 21.34
N MET A 310 2.32 -7.17 20.20
CA MET A 310 1.68 -5.90 19.91
C MET A 310 0.64 -5.55 20.97
N LEU A 311 -0.25 -6.49 21.31
CA LEU A 311 -1.29 -6.26 22.33
C LEU A 311 -0.69 -6.04 23.70
N ALA A 312 0.35 -6.77 24.09
CA ALA A 312 1.06 -6.57 25.35
C ALA A 312 1.66 -5.15 25.44
N GLU A 313 2.24 -4.64 24.36
CA GLU A 313 2.76 -3.27 24.31
C GLU A 313 1.65 -2.22 24.37
N MET A 314 0.53 -2.44 23.65
CA MET A 314 -0.66 -1.59 23.76
C MET A 314 -1.14 -1.51 25.23
N VAL A 315 -1.26 -2.65 25.90
CA VAL A 315 -1.65 -2.70 27.33
C VAL A 315 -0.61 -2.01 28.21
N ARG A 316 0.68 -2.22 27.95
CA ARG A 316 1.77 -1.60 28.73
C ARG A 316 1.70 -0.08 28.68
N VAL A 317 1.56 0.51 27.49
CA VAL A 317 1.58 1.98 27.34
C VAL A 317 0.27 2.64 27.76
N THR A 318 -0.83 1.91 27.75
CA THR A 318 -2.14 2.41 28.17
C THR A 318 -2.20 2.58 29.69
N ARG A 319 -2.75 3.70 30.18
CA ARG A 319 -3.00 3.96 31.60
C ARG A 319 -4.06 3.02 32.16
N PRO A 320 -4.05 2.74 33.47
CA PRO A 320 -5.20 2.14 34.14
C PRO A 320 -6.48 2.96 33.85
N GLY A 321 -7.58 2.29 33.53
CA GLY A 321 -8.83 2.93 33.07
C GLY A 321 -8.80 3.44 31.61
N GLY A 322 -7.67 3.35 30.93
CA GLY A 322 -7.54 3.68 29.51
C GLY A 322 -8.12 2.60 28.58
N ARG A 323 -8.33 2.93 27.33
CA ARG A 323 -9.02 2.07 26.36
C ARG A 323 -8.11 1.70 25.19
N ILE A 324 -8.27 0.47 24.70
CA ILE A 324 -7.60 -0.06 23.53
C ILE A 324 -8.65 -0.43 22.49
N ALA A 325 -8.52 0.09 21.28
CA ALA A 325 -9.43 -0.14 20.18
C ALA A 325 -8.66 -0.71 18.98
N VAL A 326 -9.04 -1.88 18.52
CA VAL A 326 -8.39 -2.59 17.43
C VAL A 326 -9.41 -3.02 16.38
N THR A 327 -9.05 -2.88 15.13
CA THR A 327 -9.72 -3.57 14.02
C THR A 327 -8.73 -4.40 13.24
N VAL A 328 -9.12 -5.62 12.90
CA VAL A 328 -8.39 -6.54 12.03
C VAL A 328 -9.28 -6.99 10.89
N ARG A 329 -8.68 -7.37 9.76
CA ARG A 329 -9.41 -8.06 8.69
C ARG A 329 -9.97 -9.37 9.25
N SER A 330 -11.04 -9.87 8.67
CA SER A 330 -11.58 -11.18 9.02
C SER A 330 -11.32 -12.17 7.89
N LEU A 331 -10.49 -13.18 8.16
CA LEU A 331 -10.23 -14.31 7.26
C LEU A 331 -11.12 -15.52 7.58
N ASP A 332 -11.80 -15.49 8.72
CA ASP A 332 -12.69 -16.54 9.23
C ASP A 332 -14.18 -16.29 8.90
N MET A 333 -14.51 -15.13 8.33
CA MET A 333 -15.86 -14.80 7.86
C MET A 333 -15.93 -14.80 6.33
N PRO A 334 -17.08 -15.17 5.74
CA PRO A 334 -17.25 -15.11 4.30
C PRO A 334 -17.24 -13.67 3.79
N TRP A 335 -16.71 -13.49 2.60
CA TRP A 335 -16.91 -12.27 1.84
C TRP A 335 -18.28 -12.25 1.21
N TRP A 336 -18.73 -11.07 0.88
CA TRP A 336 -19.97 -10.91 0.18
C TRP A 336 -19.78 -10.13 -1.11
N VAL A 337 -20.46 -10.59 -2.16
CA VAL A 337 -20.51 -9.92 -3.45
C VAL A 337 -21.97 -9.78 -3.86
N ASN A 338 -22.31 -8.65 -4.47
CA ASN A 338 -23.71 -8.37 -4.80
C ASN A 338 -24.20 -8.86 -6.18
N PRO A 339 -23.36 -9.17 -7.19
CA PRO A 339 -23.86 -9.64 -8.47
C PRO A 339 -24.75 -10.88 -8.33
N PRO A 340 -25.79 -11.04 -9.15
CA PRO A 340 -26.59 -12.24 -9.18
C PRO A 340 -25.73 -13.40 -9.72
N LEU A 341 -25.53 -14.40 -8.89
CA LEU A 341 -24.76 -15.62 -9.19
C LEU A 341 -25.62 -16.84 -8.90
N SER A 342 -25.34 -17.95 -9.58
CA SER A 342 -25.95 -19.24 -9.27
C SER A 342 -25.73 -19.59 -7.78
N PRO A 343 -26.64 -20.36 -7.16
CA PRO A 343 -26.47 -20.79 -5.77
C PRO A 343 -25.14 -21.53 -5.52
N GLU A 344 -24.71 -22.32 -6.50
CA GLU A 344 -23.49 -23.11 -6.47
C GLU A 344 -22.24 -22.20 -6.43
N LEU A 345 -22.15 -21.25 -7.36
CA LEU A 345 -21.05 -20.32 -7.42
C LEU A 345 -21.02 -19.39 -6.20
N ARG A 346 -22.19 -18.90 -5.77
CA ARG A 346 -22.32 -18.10 -4.55
C ARG A 346 -21.85 -18.87 -3.31
N SER A 347 -22.25 -20.14 -3.17
CA SER A 347 -21.82 -20.99 -2.06
C SER A 347 -20.30 -21.21 -2.06
N LYS A 348 -19.70 -21.38 -3.23
CA LYS A 348 -18.25 -21.52 -3.38
C LYS A 348 -17.51 -20.24 -2.95
N LEU A 349 -18.01 -19.09 -3.36
CA LEU A 349 -17.39 -17.79 -3.06
C LEU A 349 -17.57 -17.35 -1.59
N ASN A 350 -18.64 -17.79 -0.95
CA ASN A 350 -18.90 -17.48 0.47
C ASN A 350 -18.07 -18.34 1.46
N ARG A 351 -17.03 -19.03 0.99
CA ARG A 351 -16.15 -19.78 1.88
C ARG A 351 -15.15 -18.85 2.56
N PRO A 352 -15.02 -18.91 3.90
CA PRO A 352 -13.96 -18.18 4.61
C PRO A 352 -12.58 -18.51 4.04
N GLY A 353 -11.69 -17.54 4.02
CA GLY A 353 -10.30 -17.70 3.57
C GLY A 353 -10.11 -17.89 2.05
N LEU A 354 -11.17 -17.91 1.24
CA LEU A 354 -11.06 -18.08 -0.21
C LEU A 354 -10.16 -17.00 -0.85
N ILE A 355 -10.25 -15.79 -0.32
CA ILE A 355 -9.48 -14.66 -0.78
C ILE A 355 -8.69 -14.12 0.41
N GLY A 356 -7.80 -14.96 0.92
CA GLY A 356 -6.91 -14.60 2.02
C GLY A 356 -6.07 -13.37 1.71
N GLY A 357 -5.82 -12.55 2.71
CA GLY A 357 -4.75 -11.57 2.71
C GLY A 357 -3.49 -12.21 3.29
N ASP A 358 -2.36 -11.58 3.03
CA ASP A 358 -1.13 -11.96 3.71
C ASP A 358 -1.30 -11.69 5.22
N MET A 359 -0.92 -12.65 6.03
CA MET A 359 -0.90 -12.58 7.47
C MET A 359 0.32 -13.36 7.96
N THR A 360 1.01 -12.84 8.95
CA THR A 360 2.11 -13.57 9.58
C THR A 360 1.56 -14.75 10.39
N ALA A 361 2.38 -15.78 10.61
CA ALA A 361 1.97 -16.95 11.39
C ALA A 361 1.55 -16.62 12.83
N ALA A 362 2.05 -15.51 13.38
CA ALA A 362 1.72 -15.01 14.73
C ALA A 362 0.74 -13.83 14.70
N GLY A 363 0.21 -13.47 13.52
CA GLY A 363 -0.74 -12.37 13.35
C GLY A 363 -2.15 -12.69 13.83
N CYS A 364 -3.00 -11.68 13.80
CA CYS A 364 -4.42 -11.81 14.12
C CYS A 364 -5.25 -11.21 12.99
N ALA A 365 -6.08 -12.04 12.34
CA ALA A 365 -7.04 -11.63 11.31
C ALA A 365 -8.34 -12.46 11.42
N ASP A 366 -8.80 -12.72 12.63
CA ASP A 366 -9.96 -13.57 12.91
C ASP A 366 -10.61 -13.20 14.26
N ALA A 367 -11.66 -13.94 14.63
CA ALA A 367 -12.38 -13.79 15.88
C ALA A 367 -11.53 -14.02 17.14
N SER A 368 -10.30 -14.57 17.01
CA SER A 368 -9.39 -14.70 18.15
C SER A 368 -8.99 -13.36 18.76
N LEU A 369 -9.23 -12.24 18.08
CA LEU A 369 -9.06 -10.90 18.62
C LEU A 369 -9.77 -10.74 19.97
N TYR A 370 -11.01 -11.21 20.11
CA TYR A 370 -11.75 -11.16 21.37
C TYR A 370 -11.07 -11.99 22.47
N THR A 371 -10.68 -13.22 22.15
CA THR A 371 -10.00 -14.11 23.10
C THR A 371 -8.66 -13.51 23.57
N ARG A 372 -7.92 -12.86 22.67
CA ARG A 372 -6.65 -12.18 22.98
C ARG A 372 -6.88 -11.01 23.95
N PHE A 373 -7.94 -10.22 23.76
CA PHE A 373 -8.32 -9.15 24.67
C PHE A 373 -8.65 -9.66 26.07
N CYS A 374 -9.40 -10.78 26.16
CA CYS A 374 -9.66 -11.45 27.44
C CYS A 374 -8.35 -11.93 28.09
N ALA A 375 -7.48 -12.59 27.34
CA ALA A 375 -6.21 -13.12 27.83
C ALA A 375 -5.24 -12.01 28.27
N ALA A 376 -5.31 -10.84 27.64
CA ALA A 376 -4.54 -9.66 28.04
C ALA A 376 -5.09 -8.96 29.31
N GLY A 377 -6.16 -9.48 29.92
CA GLY A 377 -6.76 -8.97 31.16
C GLY A 377 -7.59 -7.69 30.97
N LEU A 378 -7.97 -7.35 29.74
CA LEU A 378 -8.83 -6.21 29.48
C LEU A 378 -10.27 -6.51 29.95
N THR A 379 -10.95 -5.46 30.40
CA THR A 379 -12.32 -5.50 30.90
C THR A 379 -13.24 -4.63 30.04
N GLU A 380 -14.53 -4.62 30.32
CA GLU A 380 -15.55 -3.85 29.59
C GLU A 380 -15.44 -4.09 28.07
N LEU A 381 -15.25 -5.35 27.71
CA LEU A 381 -15.01 -5.73 26.32
C LEU A 381 -16.24 -5.53 25.45
N ASN A 382 -16.06 -4.77 24.38
CA ASN A 382 -17.06 -4.62 23.31
C ASN A 382 -16.42 -5.14 22.00
N SER A 383 -16.94 -6.26 21.49
CA SER A 383 -16.51 -6.83 20.22
C SER A 383 -17.65 -6.84 19.22
N PHE A 384 -17.38 -6.34 18.01
CA PHE A 384 -18.40 -6.21 16.98
C PHE A 384 -17.80 -6.37 15.58
N PRO A 385 -18.49 -7.07 14.67
CA PRO A 385 -18.05 -7.16 13.27
C PRO A 385 -18.45 -5.89 12.52
N GLN A 386 -17.67 -5.57 11.48
CA GLN A 386 -17.97 -4.51 10.53
C GLN A 386 -17.78 -5.01 9.10
N LEU A 387 -18.56 -4.49 8.15
CA LEU A 387 -18.39 -4.75 6.73
C LEU A 387 -17.85 -3.50 6.02
N VAL A 388 -16.76 -3.67 5.31
CA VAL A 388 -16.19 -2.63 4.46
C VAL A 388 -16.60 -2.89 3.01
N THR A 389 -17.32 -1.96 2.42
CA THR A 389 -17.73 -2.02 1.02
C THR A 389 -16.62 -1.48 0.12
N VAL A 390 -16.13 -2.30 -0.79
CA VAL A 390 -15.11 -1.96 -1.80
C VAL A 390 -15.81 -1.85 -3.15
N THR A 391 -15.68 -0.71 -3.79
CA THR A 391 -16.35 -0.42 -5.08
C THR A 391 -15.35 0.01 -6.14
N PRO A 392 -15.64 -0.20 -7.44
CA PRO A 392 -14.80 0.29 -8.53
C PRO A 392 -14.61 1.81 -8.51
N ARG A 393 -15.57 2.55 -7.95
CA ARG A 393 -15.54 4.01 -7.89
C ARG A 393 -14.42 4.55 -6.99
N TYR A 394 -14.19 3.91 -5.85
CA TYR A 394 -13.22 4.41 -4.85
C TYR A 394 -11.95 3.60 -4.78
N GLU A 395 -12.02 2.32 -5.12
CA GLU A 395 -10.88 1.40 -5.03
C GLU A 395 -10.79 0.50 -6.29
N PRO A 396 -10.66 1.07 -7.52
CA PRO A 396 -10.71 0.28 -8.75
C PRO A 396 -9.64 -0.79 -8.82
N SER A 397 -8.41 -0.48 -8.41
CA SER A 397 -7.30 -1.43 -8.41
C SER A 397 -7.48 -2.56 -7.40
N ARG A 398 -8.06 -2.26 -6.22
CA ARG A 398 -8.39 -3.28 -5.22
C ARG A 398 -9.47 -4.23 -5.74
N VAL A 399 -10.49 -3.69 -6.40
CA VAL A 399 -11.53 -4.48 -7.08
C VAL A 399 -10.90 -5.41 -8.11
N ALA A 400 -10.03 -4.90 -8.99
CA ALA A 400 -9.35 -5.72 -10.00
C ALA A 400 -8.51 -6.84 -9.38
N SER A 401 -7.75 -6.56 -8.33
CA SER A 401 -6.97 -7.56 -7.60
C SER A 401 -7.86 -8.65 -6.97
N LEU A 402 -9.00 -8.26 -6.39
CA LEU A 402 -9.95 -9.20 -5.81
C LEU A 402 -10.58 -10.09 -6.87
N GLU A 403 -10.96 -9.51 -8.01
CA GLU A 403 -11.49 -10.28 -9.15
C GLU A 403 -10.48 -11.30 -9.68
N GLN A 404 -9.21 -10.92 -9.84
CA GLN A 404 -8.16 -11.86 -10.26
C GLN A 404 -8.03 -13.03 -9.30
N ARG A 405 -8.01 -12.78 -7.99
CA ARG A 405 -7.95 -13.83 -6.97
C ARG A 405 -9.15 -14.77 -7.06
N ILE A 406 -10.35 -14.25 -7.25
CA ILE A 406 -11.56 -15.07 -7.47
C ILE A 406 -11.39 -15.91 -8.72
N LEU A 407 -11.07 -15.31 -9.86
CA LEU A 407 -10.94 -15.99 -11.14
C LEU A 407 -9.91 -17.13 -11.09
N ALA A 408 -8.84 -16.97 -10.31
CA ALA A 408 -7.83 -18.00 -10.13
C ALA A 408 -8.36 -19.26 -9.40
N THR A 409 -9.52 -19.17 -8.71
CA THR A 409 -10.14 -20.28 -7.98
C THR A 409 -11.29 -20.94 -8.74
N LEU A 410 -11.71 -20.38 -9.89
CA LEU A 410 -12.90 -20.79 -10.62
C LEU A 410 -12.57 -21.72 -11.80
N ALA A 411 -13.45 -22.70 -12.05
CA ALA A 411 -13.45 -23.44 -13.30
C ALA A 411 -13.90 -22.54 -14.47
N ALA A 412 -13.65 -22.95 -15.72
CA ALA A 412 -13.90 -22.13 -16.91
C ALA A 412 -15.35 -21.65 -17.03
N GLU A 413 -16.32 -22.52 -16.75
CA GLU A 413 -17.76 -22.18 -16.79
C GLU A 413 -18.14 -21.19 -15.68
N GLU A 414 -17.67 -21.42 -14.45
CA GLU A 414 -17.85 -20.53 -13.29
C GLU A 414 -17.21 -19.14 -13.56
N ALA A 415 -16.03 -19.12 -14.18
CA ALA A 415 -15.35 -17.88 -14.53
C ALA A 415 -16.12 -17.08 -15.61
N THR A 416 -16.80 -17.77 -16.51
CA THR A 416 -17.66 -17.13 -17.51
C THR A 416 -18.88 -16.49 -16.84
N GLU A 417 -19.61 -17.26 -16.01
CA GLU A 417 -20.73 -16.73 -15.23
C GLU A 417 -20.32 -15.51 -14.39
N TRP A 418 -19.18 -15.62 -13.69
CA TRP A 418 -18.63 -14.53 -12.90
C TRP A 418 -18.40 -13.26 -13.73
N ARG A 419 -17.66 -13.38 -14.86
CA ARG A 419 -17.35 -12.23 -15.72
C ARG A 419 -18.59 -11.54 -16.26
N GLU A 420 -19.58 -12.31 -16.71
CA GLU A 420 -20.84 -11.77 -17.26
C GLU A 420 -21.64 -11.02 -16.19
N SER A 421 -21.81 -11.62 -15.00
CA SER A 421 -22.55 -11.01 -13.91
C SER A 421 -21.87 -9.75 -13.37
N VAL A 422 -20.54 -9.79 -13.20
CA VAL A 422 -19.77 -8.63 -12.75
C VAL A 422 -19.74 -7.51 -13.79
N ALA A 423 -19.56 -7.85 -15.08
CA ALA A 423 -19.58 -6.84 -16.15
C ALA A 423 -20.92 -6.09 -16.18
N ARG A 424 -22.03 -6.80 -16.04
CA ARG A 424 -23.38 -6.20 -15.96
C ARG A 424 -23.50 -5.29 -14.75
N ALA A 425 -23.12 -5.76 -13.55
CA ALA A 425 -23.20 -4.97 -12.33
C ALA A 425 -22.27 -3.74 -12.35
N LYS A 426 -21.13 -3.80 -13.05
CA LYS A 426 -20.26 -2.65 -13.27
C LYS A 426 -20.89 -1.62 -14.19
N ILE A 427 -21.51 -2.05 -15.32
CA ILE A 427 -22.24 -1.17 -16.25
C ILE A 427 -23.36 -0.45 -15.51
N ASP A 428 -24.10 -1.17 -14.68
CA ASP A 428 -25.22 -0.65 -13.89
C ASP A 428 -24.77 0.20 -12.68
N GLY A 429 -23.45 0.27 -12.42
CA GLY A 429 -22.87 1.00 -11.29
C GLY A 429 -23.22 0.41 -9.92
N THR A 430 -23.66 -0.85 -9.89
CA THR A 430 -24.13 -1.51 -8.64
C THR A 430 -23.10 -2.43 -8.01
N PHE A 431 -21.99 -2.74 -8.69
CA PHE A 431 -21.01 -3.71 -8.24
C PHE A 431 -20.26 -3.30 -6.97
N PHE A 432 -20.19 -4.21 -5.98
CA PHE A 432 -19.32 -4.08 -4.82
C PHE A 432 -18.91 -5.42 -4.22
N PHE A 433 -17.80 -5.39 -3.46
CA PHE A 433 -17.45 -6.40 -2.47
C PHE A 433 -17.76 -5.89 -1.06
N ALA A 434 -18.19 -6.75 -0.16
CA ALA A 434 -18.24 -6.48 1.27
C ALA A 434 -17.23 -7.36 2.00
N LEU A 435 -16.25 -6.72 2.65
CA LEU A 435 -15.14 -7.37 3.32
C LEU A 435 -15.33 -7.27 4.84
N PRO A 436 -15.37 -8.38 5.56
CA PRO A 436 -15.58 -8.36 7.00
C PRO A 436 -14.32 -7.96 7.76
N HIS A 437 -14.53 -7.29 8.88
CA HIS A 437 -13.51 -6.92 9.87
C HIS A 437 -14.01 -7.27 11.26
N HIS A 438 -13.13 -7.75 12.12
CA HIS A 438 -13.38 -7.83 13.56
C HIS A 438 -12.89 -6.56 14.23
N CYS A 439 -13.75 -6.00 15.09
CA CYS A 439 -13.44 -4.85 15.92
C CYS A 439 -13.54 -5.25 17.39
N ALA A 440 -12.63 -4.74 18.21
CA ALA A 440 -12.68 -4.90 19.64
C ALA A 440 -12.25 -3.62 20.35
N VAL A 441 -12.95 -3.28 21.42
CA VAL A 441 -12.59 -2.24 22.38
C VAL A 441 -12.56 -2.86 23.77
N GLY A 442 -11.52 -2.56 24.55
CA GLY A 442 -11.39 -3.03 25.91
C GLY A 442 -10.76 -1.98 26.81
N THR A 443 -11.08 -2.01 28.09
CA THR A 443 -10.56 -1.11 29.10
C THR A 443 -9.47 -1.80 29.92
N LYS A 444 -8.30 -1.14 30.11
CA LYS A 444 -7.27 -1.63 31.04
C LYS A 444 -7.75 -1.46 32.47
N PRO A 445 -7.78 -2.52 33.30
CA PRO A 445 -8.15 -2.41 34.71
C PRO A 445 -7.29 -1.40 35.48
N ASN A 446 -7.86 -0.87 36.58
CA ASN A 446 -7.17 0.03 37.52
C ASN A 446 -6.06 -0.70 38.30
#